data_0aab4e83634d8ad2833c14e989b87180
#
_entry.id   0aab4e83634d8ad2833c14e989b87180
#
_cell.length_a   1.000
_cell.length_b   1.000
_cell.length_c   1.000
_cell.angle_alpha   90.00
_cell.angle_beta   90.00
_cell.angle_gamma   90.00
#
_symmetry.space_group_name_H-M   'P 1'
#
loop_
_entity.id
_entity.type
_entity.pdbx_description
1 polymer ?
#
loop_
_entity_poly.entity_id
_entity_poly.type
_entity_poly.pdbx_seq_one_letter_code
_entity_poly.pdbx_strand_id
1 'polypeptide(L)'
;MKVKKGEIYLADLSDASGSEQGKVRPVLIIQNNRGNKYSPTTIVACLSSKIYAKHHLPTHCILPDGLGLKYRSMVMCEQIRVIDKSRLFKKIATLNKRQMAIIDKKIKISLDLRLHNPKK
;
A
#
# COMPACT_ATOMS: atom_id res chain seq x y z
N MET A 1 7.08 -5.46 16.43
CA MET A 1 6.30 -4.38 15.80
C MET A 1 4.94 -4.90 15.40
N LYS A 2 3.91 -4.25 15.87
CA LYS A 2 2.54 -4.62 15.50
C LYS A 2 2.12 -3.84 14.26
N VAL A 3 2.06 -4.54 13.15
CA VAL A 3 1.66 -3.96 11.86
C VAL A 3 0.20 -4.29 11.63
N LYS A 4 -0.57 -3.29 11.18
CA LYS A 4 -2.00 -3.49 10.88
C LYS A 4 -2.36 -2.99 9.50
N LYS A 5 -3.31 -3.67 8.87
CA LYS A 5 -3.86 -3.26 7.58
C LYS A 5 -4.36 -1.82 7.66
N GLY A 6 -4.01 -1.02 6.67
CA GLY A 6 -4.39 0.39 6.59
C GLY A 6 -3.35 1.35 7.12
N GLU A 7 -2.31 0.84 7.76
CA GLU A 7 -1.22 1.70 8.24
C GLU A 7 -0.24 1.99 7.12
N ILE A 8 0.28 3.22 7.11
CA ILE A 8 1.32 3.65 6.18
C ILE A 8 2.63 3.74 6.96
N TYR A 9 3.66 3.09 6.44
CA TYR A 9 4.99 3.07 7.03
C TYR A 9 6.03 3.55 6.03
N LEU A 10 7.11 4.13 6.53
CA LEU A 10 8.34 4.22 5.76
C LEU A 10 9.00 2.83 5.77
N ALA A 11 9.39 2.38 4.60
CA ALA A 11 10.01 1.08 4.42
C ALA A 11 11.33 1.22 3.67
N ASP A 12 12.29 0.38 4.03
CA ASP A 12 13.56 0.28 3.33
C ASP A 12 13.40 -0.74 2.20
N LEU A 13 13.37 -0.25 0.97
CA LEU A 13 13.23 -1.07 -0.22
C LEU A 13 14.55 -1.23 -0.97
N SER A 14 15.67 -1.05 -0.28
CA SER A 14 16.99 -1.03 -0.90
C SER A 14 17.43 -2.35 -1.53
N ASP A 15 16.69 -3.43 -1.30
CA ASP A 15 16.92 -4.72 -1.94
C ASP A 15 16.30 -4.83 -3.34
N ALA A 16 15.58 -3.79 -3.76
CA ALA A 16 14.93 -3.81 -5.06
C ALA A 16 15.98 -3.87 -6.16
N SER A 17 16.02 -4.97 -6.90
CA SER A 17 17.02 -5.26 -7.90
C SER A 17 16.90 -4.33 -9.10
N GLY A 18 18.03 -3.77 -9.54
CA GLY A 18 18.11 -2.97 -10.76
C GLY A 18 17.24 -1.74 -10.76
N SER A 19 16.78 -1.28 -9.60
CA SER A 19 15.85 -0.18 -9.50
C SER A 19 16.40 0.91 -8.61
N GLU A 20 16.26 2.13 -9.05
CA GLU A 20 16.47 3.31 -8.23
C GLU A 20 15.38 3.46 -7.18
N GLN A 21 14.36 2.63 -7.27
CA GLN A 21 13.29 2.52 -6.30
C GLN A 21 13.76 1.91 -4.98
N GLY A 22 14.97 1.36 -4.95
CA GLY A 22 15.52 0.73 -3.77
C GLY A 22 15.95 1.72 -2.70
N LYS A 23 15.03 2.52 -2.22
CA LYS A 23 15.28 3.52 -1.18
C LYS A 23 14.15 3.48 -0.17
N VAL A 24 14.27 4.33 0.84
CA VAL A 24 13.21 4.51 1.83
C VAL A 24 12.01 5.16 1.15
N ARG A 25 10.87 4.50 1.23
CA ARG A 25 9.63 4.98 0.62
C ARG A 25 8.43 4.64 1.49
N PRO A 26 7.37 5.44 1.41
CA PRO A 26 6.14 5.09 2.11
C PRO A 26 5.42 3.94 1.41
N VAL A 27 4.88 3.04 2.21
CA VAL A 27 4.09 1.90 1.75
C VAL A 27 2.83 1.77 2.60
N LEU A 28 1.76 1.28 2.00
CA LEU A 28 0.51 1.00 2.70
C LEU A 28 0.41 -0.50 2.98
N ILE A 29 0.15 -0.85 4.23
CA ILE A 29 -0.06 -2.24 4.63
C ILE A 29 -1.43 -2.69 4.13
N ILE A 30 -1.46 -3.69 3.26
CA ILE A 30 -2.71 -4.23 2.70
C ILE A 30 -2.98 -5.67 3.11
N GLN A 31 -2.02 -6.36 3.70
CA GLN A 31 -2.23 -7.72 4.19
C GLN A 31 -3.23 -7.73 5.35
N ASN A 32 -4.03 -8.79 5.44
CA ASN A 32 -4.99 -8.97 6.53
C ASN A 32 -4.27 -9.03 7.89
N ASN A 33 -5.00 -8.68 8.95
CA ASN A 33 -4.38 -8.54 10.27
C ASN A 33 -3.99 -9.87 10.91
N ARG A 34 -4.61 -10.97 10.54
CA ARG A 34 -4.18 -12.28 11.00
C ARG A 34 -2.79 -12.62 10.45
N GLY A 35 -2.60 -12.40 9.16
CA GLY A 35 -1.28 -12.55 8.53
C GLY A 35 -0.26 -11.61 9.15
N ASN A 36 -0.64 -10.36 9.38
CA ASN A 36 0.24 -9.38 10.00
C ASN A 36 0.67 -9.79 11.41
N LYS A 37 -0.20 -10.48 12.15
CA LYS A 37 0.12 -10.93 13.50
C LYS A 37 1.11 -12.11 13.50
N TYR A 38 0.93 -13.04 12.60
CA TYR A 38 1.65 -14.33 12.66
C TYR A 38 2.76 -14.49 11.65
N SER A 39 2.78 -13.71 10.59
CA SER A 39 3.82 -13.82 9.55
C SER A 39 4.98 -12.86 9.81
N PRO A 40 6.22 -13.28 9.52
CA PRO A 40 7.36 -12.35 9.54
C PRO A 40 7.32 -11.34 8.38
N THR A 41 6.48 -11.57 7.39
CA THR A 41 6.33 -10.70 6.22
C THR A 41 4.96 -10.03 6.20
N THR A 42 4.85 -8.98 5.40
CA THR A 42 3.55 -8.36 5.12
C THR A 42 3.46 -8.01 3.65
N ILE A 43 2.25 -7.75 3.20
CA ILE A 43 1.98 -7.35 1.82
C ILE A 43 1.67 -5.86 1.82
N VAL A 44 2.33 -5.13 0.94
CA VAL A 44 2.19 -3.67 0.85
C VAL A 44 1.87 -3.22 -0.57
N ALA A 45 1.23 -2.06 -0.67
CA ALA A 45 1.11 -1.32 -1.91
C ALA A 45 2.00 -0.08 -1.80
N CYS A 46 2.78 0.18 -2.84
CA CYS A 46 3.73 1.29 -2.83
C CYS A 46 3.03 2.61 -3.09
N LEU A 47 3.53 3.68 -2.46
CA LEU A 47 3.06 5.03 -2.70
C LEU A 47 4.01 5.78 -3.63
N SER A 48 3.47 6.77 -4.34
CA SER A 48 4.24 7.68 -5.17
C SER A 48 3.78 9.11 -4.95
N SER A 49 4.72 10.04 -4.92
CA SER A 49 4.40 11.47 -4.87
C SER A 49 4.17 12.08 -6.25
N LYS A 50 4.29 11.31 -7.31
CA LYS A 50 4.13 11.79 -8.69
C LYS A 50 2.65 11.86 -9.10
N ILE A 51 1.83 12.52 -8.28
CA ILE A 51 0.38 12.60 -8.49
C ILE A 51 0.00 13.45 -9.70
N TYR A 52 0.91 14.29 -10.17
CA TYR A 52 0.69 15.13 -11.35
C TYR A 52 1.19 14.48 -12.62
N ALA A 53 1.60 13.22 -12.57
CA ALA A 53 1.98 12.48 -13.76
C ALA A 53 0.81 12.41 -14.73
N LYS A 54 1.12 12.44 -16.02
CA LYS A 54 0.15 12.62 -17.09
C LYS A 54 -0.94 11.56 -17.16
N HIS A 55 -0.63 10.34 -16.75
CA HIS A 55 -1.56 9.22 -16.82
C HIS A 55 -1.67 8.51 -15.50
N HIS A 56 -2.83 8.60 -14.87
CA HIS A 56 -3.16 7.80 -13.71
C HIS A 56 -3.89 6.54 -14.15
N LEU A 57 -3.55 5.43 -13.53
CA LEU A 57 -4.27 4.18 -13.75
C LEU A 57 -5.53 4.13 -12.87
N PRO A 58 -6.54 3.34 -13.26
CA PRO A 58 -7.72 3.13 -12.41
C PRO A 58 -7.38 2.57 -11.03
N THR A 59 -6.20 1.96 -10.90
CA THR A 59 -5.71 1.39 -9.65
C THR A 59 -4.98 2.40 -8.76
N HIS A 60 -4.82 3.63 -9.22
CA HIS A 60 -4.21 4.69 -8.40
C HIS A 60 -5.26 5.34 -7.51
N CYS A 61 -4.88 5.60 -6.27
CA CYS A 61 -5.73 6.27 -5.29
C CYS A 61 -4.97 7.45 -4.69
N ILE A 62 -5.36 8.67 -5.07
CA ILE A 62 -4.74 9.88 -4.52
C ILE A 62 -5.24 10.07 -3.09
N LEU A 63 -4.30 10.22 -2.16
CA LEU A 63 -4.61 10.41 -0.75
C LEU A 63 -4.82 11.90 -0.45
N PRO A 64 -5.62 12.23 0.58
CA PRO A 64 -5.80 13.62 0.98
C PRO A 64 -4.54 14.16 1.66
N ASP A 65 -4.47 15.49 1.76
CA ASP A 65 -3.44 16.15 2.54
C ASP A 65 -3.65 15.88 4.04
N GLY A 66 -2.63 16.13 4.84
CA GLY A 66 -2.78 16.09 6.30
C GLY A 66 -2.53 14.72 6.93
N LEU A 67 -1.97 13.77 6.18
CA LEU A 67 -1.66 12.45 6.69
C LEU A 67 -0.24 12.32 7.28
N GLY A 68 0.53 13.40 7.27
CA GLY A 68 1.91 13.34 7.77
C GLY A 68 2.91 12.89 6.72
N LEU A 69 2.49 12.69 5.48
CA LEU A 69 3.38 12.42 4.36
C LEU A 69 4.12 13.69 3.97
N LYS A 70 5.39 13.54 3.61
CA LYS A 70 6.23 14.68 3.19
C LYS A 70 5.63 15.38 1.96
N TYR A 71 5.11 14.60 1.03
CA TYR A 71 4.44 15.09 -0.17
C TYR A 71 3.08 14.45 -0.30
N ARG A 72 2.14 15.16 -0.90
CA ARG A 72 0.87 14.55 -1.27
C ARG A 72 1.16 13.37 -2.19
N SER A 73 0.52 12.24 -1.92
CA SER A 73 0.88 10.97 -2.55
C SER A 73 -0.34 10.22 -3.03
N MET A 74 -0.09 9.24 -3.88
CA MET A 74 -1.11 8.27 -4.30
C MET A 74 -0.64 6.86 -3.94
N VAL A 75 -1.59 5.99 -3.64
CA VAL A 75 -1.34 4.56 -3.51
C VAL A 75 -1.46 3.93 -4.89
N MET A 76 -0.44 3.20 -5.26
CA MET A 76 -0.43 2.46 -6.53
C MET A 76 -0.85 1.02 -6.24
N CYS A 77 -2.15 0.74 -6.39
CA CYS A 77 -2.69 -0.58 -6.00
C CYS A 77 -2.32 -1.70 -6.98
N GLU A 78 -1.60 -1.40 -8.04
CA GLU A 78 -1.00 -2.39 -8.92
C GLU A 78 0.47 -2.67 -8.54
N GLN A 79 1.08 -1.84 -7.69
CA GLN A 79 2.47 -2.00 -7.24
C GLN A 79 2.48 -2.69 -5.87
N ILE A 80 2.14 -3.96 -5.89
CA ILE A 80 2.01 -4.78 -4.69
C ILE A 80 3.26 -5.64 -4.53
N ARG A 81 3.77 -5.70 -3.30
CA ARG A 81 4.92 -6.55 -3.02
C ARG A 81 4.88 -7.09 -1.60
N VAL A 82 5.57 -8.19 -1.39
CA VAL A 82 5.79 -8.77 -0.07
C VAL A 82 7.12 -8.26 0.45
N ILE A 83 7.13 -7.80 1.69
CA ILE A 83 8.37 -7.38 2.34
C ILE A 83 8.47 -7.99 3.73
N ASP A 84 9.70 -8.12 4.22
CA ASP A 84 9.94 -8.48 5.60
C ASP A 84 9.51 -7.31 6.50
N LYS A 85 8.84 -7.61 7.61
CA LYS A 85 8.42 -6.57 8.55
C LYS A 85 9.58 -5.75 9.11
N SER A 86 10.77 -6.35 9.17
CA SER A 86 11.97 -5.65 9.63
C SER A 86 12.36 -4.46 8.76
N ARG A 87 11.82 -4.39 7.54
CA ARG A 87 12.06 -3.26 6.65
C ARG A 87 11.21 -2.05 6.95
N LEU A 88 10.19 -2.21 7.77
CA LEU A 88 9.32 -1.12 8.20
C LEU A 88 9.93 -0.45 9.42
N PHE A 89 10.10 0.86 9.40
CA PHE A 89 10.77 1.51 10.53
C PHE A 89 10.07 2.73 11.11
N LYS A 90 9.09 3.28 10.42
CA LYS A 90 8.36 4.44 10.97
C LYS A 90 6.93 4.44 10.46
N LYS A 91 5.98 4.36 11.37
CA LYS A 91 4.57 4.52 11.05
C LYS A 91 4.28 6.01 10.82
N ILE A 92 3.67 6.32 9.71
CA ILE A 92 3.33 7.70 9.32
C ILE A 92 1.87 8.01 9.62
N ALA A 93 0.96 7.10 9.25
CA ALA A 93 -0.47 7.38 9.27
C ALA A 93 -1.26 6.08 9.29
N THR A 94 -2.56 6.21 9.53
CA THR A 94 -3.51 5.11 9.40
C THR A 94 -4.68 5.62 8.56
N LEU A 95 -5.01 4.91 7.48
CA LEU A 95 -6.18 5.22 6.69
C LEU A 95 -7.43 4.76 7.43
N ASN A 96 -8.52 5.52 7.30
CA ASN A 96 -9.79 5.16 7.92
C ASN A 96 -10.53 4.10 7.09
N LYS A 97 -11.66 3.62 7.61
CA LYS A 97 -12.42 2.55 6.94
C LYS A 97 -12.90 2.95 5.55
N ARG A 98 -13.32 4.21 5.37
CA ARG A 98 -13.78 4.70 4.06
C ARG A 98 -12.65 4.71 3.05
N GLN A 99 -11.48 5.19 3.46
CA GLN A 99 -10.30 5.22 2.60
C GLN A 99 -9.88 3.80 2.24
N MET A 100 -9.86 2.89 3.21
CA MET A 100 -9.49 1.50 2.96
C MET A 100 -10.50 0.76 2.08
N ALA A 101 -11.78 1.11 2.14
CA ALA A 101 -12.77 0.53 1.25
C ALA A 101 -12.48 0.87 -0.21
N ILE A 102 -12.05 2.10 -0.48
CA ILE A 102 -11.64 2.53 -1.81
C ILE A 102 -10.39 1.77 -2.26
N ILE A 103 -9.41 1.65 -1.37
CA ILE A 103 -8.16 0.90 -1.64
C ILE A 103 -8.48 -0.56 -1.97
N ASP A 104 -9.30 -1.20 -1.15
CA ASP A 104 -9.66 -2.62 -1.35
C ASP A 104 -10.32 -2.83 -2.71
N LYS A 105 -11.19 -1.91 -3.11
CA LYS A 105 -11.83 -1.97 -4.43
C LYS A 105 -10.82 -1.87 -5.56
N LYS A 106 -9.84 -0.98 -5.43
CA LYS A 106 -8.79 -0.81 -6.43
C LYS A 106 -7.84 -1.99 -6.48
N ILE A 107 -7.57 -2.64 -5.35
CA ILE A 107 -6.80 -3.88 -5.30
C ILE A 107 -7.54 -5.00 -6.04
N LYS A 108 -8.86 -5.11 -5.84
CA LYS A 108 -9.68 -6.08 -6.57
C LYS A 108 -9.58 -5.85 -8.07
N ILE A 109 -9.61 -4.61 -8.52
CA ILE A 109 -9.45 -4.26 -9.93
C ILE A 109 -8.06 -4.68 -10.40
N SER A 110 -7.03 -4.35 -9.64
CA SER A 110 -5.64 -4.66 -9.99
C SER A 110 -5.41 -6.15 -10.18
N LEU A 111 -6.02 -6.97 -9.34
CA LEU A 111 -5.84 -8.42 -9.35
C LEU A 111 -6.95 -9.15 -10.12
N ASP A 112 -7.87 -8.41 -10.70
CA ASP A 112 -9.05 -8.96 -11.40
C ASP A 112 -9.85 -9.91 -10.51
N LEU A 113 -10.01 -9.55 -9.25
CA LEU A 113 -10.79 -10.36 -8.30
C LEU A 113 -12.26 -9.99 -8.39
N ARG A 114 -13.11 -11.01 -8.48
CA ARG A 114 -14.55 -10.83 -8.54
C ARG A 114 -15.19 -11.53 -7.36
N LEU A 115 -16.27 -10.92 -6.85
CA LEU A 115 -17.09 -11.60 -5.87
C LEU A 115 -17.79 -12.77 -6.55
N HIS A 116 -17.57 -13.96 -6.04
CA HIS A 116 -18.28 -15.13 -6.50
C HIS A 116 -19.71 -15.08 -5.98
N ASN A 117 -20.68 -15.09 -6.88
CA ASN A 117 -22.09 -15.17 -6.51
C ASN A 117 -22.65 -16.51 -7.00
N PRO A 118 -22.86 -17.47 -6.10
CA PRO A 118 -23.31 -18.81 -6.50
C PRO A 118 -24.71 -18.83 -7.08
N LYS A 119 -25.47 -17.74 -6.96
CA LYS A 119 -26.82 -17.65 -7.51
C LYS A 119 -26.86 -17.14 -8.93
N LYS A 120 -25.74 -16.85 -9.50
CA LYS A 120 -25.63 -16.43 -10.91
C LYS A 120 -25.06 -17.50 -11.78
#